data_3ae801a80d68161a994ec4fc0c1b9f16
#
_entry.id   3ae801a80d68161a994ec4fc0c1b9f16
#
_cell.length_a   1.000
_cell.length_b   1.000
_cell.length_c   1.000
_cell.angle_alpha   90.00
_cell.angle_beta   90.00
_cell.angle_gamma   90.00
#
_symmetry.space_group_name_H-M   'P 1'
#
loop_
_entity.id
_entity.type
_entity.pdbx_description
1 polymer ?
#
loop_
_entity_poly.entity_id
_entity_poly.type
_entity_poly.pdbx_seq_one_letter_code
_entity_poly.pdbx_strand_id
1 'polypeptide(L)'
;MITVQQIDQNRISLRCHYAYRQRCHDIPGAEFDSEHKYWSVPIESLGTVQAAFWGEIYWKTPLWKIKGEKEPPREDVKWLGPVPDIPRLSLKPYKYQEEGIKFMIDRLNNVGFCLNGDGVGLGKTLESIGTIKWFVENRGARKILIVCKKSIKGQWAEELRKIADWQQVPIFITGDTKAKRMKAYKGIQEAPIGILITNYHNFLHDAGEINKTNYDICVIDEAHCVKGRDGKMNKLIASTCNGKRTILLTGTPIMSRPDDIWGIVHLATPNYFGKYEDFKAKYIVTEFGIYGEQIIGAQNLEELKEKMGLFLIMRTSEDVAIDLPKVRPAKHIACPRDNLQIKMQAIVEERKNRQDEKKKDLINTYGLNERTKAEIEKINDLSKMYIATLQFIADDPAVFRFMHPEKGMNKQLQKMLPDSYKMSAKTEAAIDAVSELVDADEKVIVFCHFASAARMLKSHFDKIQGANTVMYTGAESDEAREANIYAFKNDPECRVIIGTEAMAEGLNLQVSRNVIHYEQADTYAQREQRNGRIRRIGSQYDYVNVYDIVSVESFDSVKLSKLRNDYRLTAAMLGV
;
A
#
# COMPACT_ATOMS: atom_id res chain seq x y z
N MET A 1 16.19 -9.28 -9.84
CA MET A 1 15.37 -10.43 -9.39
C MET A 1 15.72 -11.61 -10.27
N ILE A 2 15.94 -12.77 -9.69
CA ILE A 2 16.20 -14.02 -10.40
C ILE A 2 14.99 -14.91 -10.25
N THR A 3 14.48 -15.44 -11.37
CA THR A 3 13.41 -16.43 -11.33
C THR A 3 14.00 -17.81 -11.30
N VAL A 4 13.65 -18.59 -10.28
CA VAL A 4 14.07 -19.99 -10.11
C VAL A 4 12.90 -20.91 -10.42
N GLN A 5 13.12 -21.85 -11.32
CA GLN A 5 12.15 -22.87 -11.69
C GLN A 5 12.84 -24.23 -11.80
N GLN A 6 12.23 -25.28 -11.28
CA GLN A 6 12.71 -26.63 -11.49
C GLN A 6 12.57 -27.04 -12.96
N ILE A 7 13.65 -27.56 -13.55
CA ILE A 7 13.67 -28.08 -14.93
C ILE A 7 13.34 -29.57 -14.91
N ASP A 8 14.05 -30.32 -14.07
CA ASP A 8 13.91 -31.75 -13.90
C ASP A 8 14.23 -32.14 -12.44
N GLN A 9 14.40 -33.43 -12.16
CA GLN A 9 14.69 -33.95 -10.81
C GLN A 9 16.04 -33.49 -10.23
N ASN A 10 16.96 -33.06 -11.09
CA ASN A 10 18.35 -32.78 -10.70
C ASN A 10 18.76 -31.32 -10.94
N ARG A 11 18.00 -30.57 -11.70
CA ARG A 11 18.39 -29.21 -12.13
C ARG A 11 17.29 -28.18 -12.00
N ILE A 12 17.70 -26.95 -11.76
CA ILE A 12 16.85 -25.75 -11.72
C ILE A 12 17.33 -24.73 -12.77
N SER A 13 16.42 -23.91 -13.29
CA SER A 13 16.76 -22.77 -14.14
C SER A 13 16.82 -21.49 -13.33
N LEU A 14 17.83 -20.66 -13.60
CA LEU A 14 17.93 -19.30 -13.11
C LEU A 14 17.75 -18.34 -14.30
N ARG A 15 16.63 -17.63 -14.35
CA ARG A 15 16.41 -16.56 -15.33
C ARG A 15 16.67 -15.23 -14.67
N CYS A 16 17.60 -14.45 -15.21
CA CYS A 16 18.03 -13.18 -14.62
C CYS A 16 18.40 -12.15 -15.68
N HIS A 17 18.43 -10.89 -15.27
CA HIS A 17 18.99 -9.81 -16.08
C HIS A 17 20.49 -9.99 -16.28
N TYR A 18 21.04 -9.48 -17.37
CA TYR A 18 22.46 -9.56 -17.75
C TYR A 18 23.43 -9.14 -16.64
N ALA A 19 23.05 -8.15 -15.83
CA ALA A 19 23.85 -7.69 -14.69
C ALA A 19 24.18 -8.79 -13.65
N TYR A 20 23.44 -9.88 -13.63
CA TYR A 20 23.65 -11.01 -12.70
C TYR A 20 24.47 -12.15 -13.31
N ARG A 21 24.90 -12.02 -14.57
CA ARG A 21 25.57 -13.09 -15.32
C ARG A 21 26.78 -13.66 -14.59
N GLN A 22 27.65 -12.80 -14.03
CA GLN A 22 28.84 -13.25 -13.33
C GLN A 22 28.47 -14.05 -12.07
N ARG A 23 27.50 -13.55 -11.29
CA ARG A 23 27.04 -14.24 -10.07
C ARG A 23 26.41 -15.62 -10.38
N CYS A 24 25.75 -15.76 -11.52
CA CYS A 24 25.21 -17.04 -11.98
C CYS A 24 26.34 -17.98 -12.44
N HIS A 25 27.32 -17.44 -13.15
CA HIS A 25 28.50 -18.22 -13.61
C HIS A 25 29.32 -18.79 -12.44
N ASP A 26 29.40 -18.05 -11.33
CA ASP A 26 30.20 -18.43 -10.16
C ASP A 26 29.52 -19.53 -9.30
N ILE A 27 28.30 -19.95 -9.64
CA ILE A 27 27.62 -21.04 -8.96
C ILE A 27 28.19 -22.38 -9.46
N PRO A 28 28.60 -23.29 -8.56
CA PRO A 28 29.12 -24.59 -8.96
C PRO A 28 28.17 -25.38 -9.87
N GLY A 29 28.65 -25.80 -11.02
CA GLY A 29 27.89 -26.58 -11.99
C GLY A 29 26.85 -25.78 -12.79
N ALA A 30 26.92 -24.46 -12.77
CA ALA A 30 26.07 -23.61 -13.59
C ALA A 30 26.50 -23.63 -15.06
N GLU A 31 25.55 -23.86 -15.95
CA GLU A 31 25.72 -23.88 -17.41
C GLU A 31 24.71 -22.95 -18.05
N PHE A 32 25.15 -22.12 -19.00
CA PHE A 32 24.23 -21.21 -19.69
C PHE A 32 23.59 -21.90 -20.90
N ASP A 33 22.27 -22.04 -20.86
CA ASP A 33 21.45 -22.48 -21.99
C ASP A 33 21.22 -21.29 -22.94
N SER A 34 21.90 -21.30 -24.06
CA SER A 34 21.84 -20.22 -25.06
C SER A 34 20.56 -20.24 -25.88
N GLU A 35 19.89 -21.38 -26.01
CA GLU A 35 18.62 -21.55 -26.72
C GLU A 35 17.46 -20.99 -25.89
N HIS A 36 17.37 -21.38 -24.63
CA HIS A 36 16.25 -21.00 -23.74
C HIS A 36 16.55 -19.77 -22.88
N LYS A 37 17.78 -19.21 -22.96
CA LYS A 37 18.21 -17.97 -22.27
C LYS A 37 18.08 -18.02 -20.75
N TYR A 38 18.55 -19.10 -20.12
CA TYR A 38 18.65 -19.24 -18.67
C TYR A 38 19.95 -19.96 -18.26
N TRP A 39 20.30 -19.87 -16.96
CA TRP A 39 21.36 -20.67 -16.36
C TRP A 39 20.74 -21.94 -15.78
N SER A 40 21.23 -23.10 -16.22
CA SER A 40 20.88 -24.39 -15.65
C SER A 40 21.85 -24.69 -14.51
N VAL A 41 21.33 -24.97 -13.33
CA VAL A 41 22.14 -25.17 -12.10
C VAL A 41 21.73 -26.49 -11.43
N PRO A 42 22.67 -27.32 -10.94
CA PRO A 42 22.32 -28.51 -10.17
C PRO A 42 21.55 -28.17 -8.89
N ILE A 43 20.59 -29.02 -8.51
CA ILE A 43 19.83 -28.85 -7.25
C ILE A 43 20.73 -28.85 -6.03
N GLU A 44 21.82 -29.60 -6.08
CA GLU A 44 22.85 -29.64 -5.03
C GLU A 44 23.47 -28.28 -4.72
N SER A 45 23.51 -27.39 -5.72
CA SER A 45 23.98 -26.00 -5.58
C SER A 45 22.91 -25.02 -5.08
N LEU A 46 21.72 -25.50 -4.67
CA LEU A 46 20.61 -24.69 -4.22
C LEU A 46 20.96 -23.74 -3.06
N GLY A 47 21.75 -24.23 -2.09
CA GLY A 47 22.27 -23.42 -0.98
C GLY A 47 23.14 -22.26 -1.45
N THR A 48 23.99 -22.50 -2.47
CA THR A 48 24.84 -21.47 -3.08
C THR A 48 23.99 -20.45 -3.84
N VAL A 49 22.95 -20.90 -4.55
CA VAL A 49 21.96 -20.00 -5.21
C VAL A 49 21.26 -19.11 -4.18
N GLN A 50 20.78 -19.69 -3.08
CA GLN A 50 20.14 -18.94 -2.00
C GLN A 50 21.08 -17.90 -1.39
N ALA A 51 22.33 -18.27 -1.12
CA ALA A 51 23.32 -17.35 -0.57
C ALA A 51 23.72 -16.25 -1.56
N ALA A 52 24.00 -16.61 -2.83
CA ALA A 52 24.41 -15.67 -3.86
C ALA A 52 23.34 -14.63 -4.20
N PHE A 53 22.06 -15.01 -4.09
CA PHE A 53 20.94 -14.17 -4.48
C PHE A 53 19.94 -13.93 -3.35
N TRP A 54 20.42 -13.94 -2.12
CA TRP A 54 19.60 -13.71 -0.94
C TRP A 54 18.69 -12.48 -1.11
N GLY A 55 17.37 -12.70 -0.97
CA GLY A 55 16.37 -11.65 -1.16
C GLY A 55 16.11 -11.21 -2.60
N GLU A 56 16.77 -11.82 -3.61
CA GLU A 56 16.58 -11.50 -5.03
C GLU A 56 15.90 -12.62 -5.83
N ILE A 57 15.49 -13.70 -5.18
CA ILE A 57 14.95 -14.90 -5.81
C ILE A 57 13.41 -14.82 -5.84
N TYR A 58 12.87 -15.07 -7.01
CA TYR A 58 11.46 -15.41 -7.19
C TYR A 58 11.35 -16.90 -7.49
N TRP A 59 10.70 -17.64 -6.59
CA TRP A 59 10.51 -19.07 -6.71
C TRP A 59 9.29 -19.39 -7.56
N LYS A 60 9.45 -19.67 -8.84
CA LYS A 60 8.37 -20.14 -9.71
C LYS A 60 7.94 -21.56 -9.35
N THR A 61 8.91 -22.41 -8.94
CA THR A 61 8.64 -23.68 -8.27
C THR A 61 8.88 -23.47 -6.79
N PRO A 62 7.93 -23.77 -5.87
CA PRO A 62 8.13 -23.63 -4.43
C PRO A 62 9.36 -24.38 -3.93
N LEU A 63 10.10 -23.78 -2.99
CA LEU A 63 11.36 -24.30 -2.49
C LEU A 63 11.22 -25.70 -1.89
N TRP A 64 10.16 -25.96 -1.12
CA TRP A 64 9.86 -27.28 -0.55
C TRP A 64 9.69 -28.34 -1.64
N LYS A 65 9.08 -28.00 -2.77
CA LYS A 65 8.90 -28.91 -3.91
C LYS A 65 10.22 -29.20 -4.59
N ILE A 66 11.10 -28.20 -4.75
CA ILE A 66 12.47 -28.38 -5.29
C ILE A 66 13.28 -29.32 -4.39
N LYS A 67 13.15 -29.18 -3.08
CA LYS A 67 13.83 -30.03 -2.09
C LYS A 67 13.22 -31.42 -1.94
N GLY A 68 12.11 -31.72 -2.63
CA GLY A 68 11.37 -32.97 -2.46
C GLY A 68 10.71 -33.13 -1.09
N GLU A 69 10.55 -32.02 -0.35
CA GLU A 69 9.84 -31.98 0.91
C GLU A 69 8.32 -32.03 0.67
N LYS A 70 7.55 -32.47 1.65
CA LYS A 70 6.09 -32.33 1.59
C LYS A 70 5.74 -30.84 1.72
N GLU A 71 4.65 -30.45 1.06
CA GLU A 71 4.07 -29.13 1.28
C GLU A 71 3.93 -28.89 2.79
N PRO A 72 4.55 -27.83 3.34
CA PRO A 72 4.42 -27.55 4.76
C PRO A 72 2.91 -27.45 5.06
N PRO A 73 2.42 -28.18 6.09
CA PRO A 73 1.04 -28.07 6.46
C PRO A 73 0.75 -26.60 6.71
N ARG A 74 -0.36 -26.07 6.15
CA ARG A 74 -0.86 -24.76 6.54
C ARG A 74 -1.03 -24.82 8.06
N GLU A 75 -0.41 -23.90 8.78
CA GLU A 75 -0.61 -23.84 10.21
C GLU A 75 -2.11 -23.64 10.45
N ASP A 76 -2.76 -24.65 11.02
CA ASP A 76 -4.16 -24.56 11.39
C ASP A 76 -4.33 -23.41 12.38
N VAL A 77 -5.40 -22.64 12.21
CA VAL A 77 -5.71 -21.54 13.12
C VAL A 77 -5.75 -22.06 14.55
N LYS A 78 -4.84 -21.58 15.40
CA LYS A 78 -4.84 -21.92 16.83
C LYS A 78 -5.99 -21.18 17.52
N TRP A 79 -7.06 -21.89 17.81
CA TRP A 79 -8.20 -21.38 18.54
C TRP A 79 -7.85 -21.18 20.01
N LEU A 80 -8.28 -20.04 20.59
CA LEU A 80 -8.08 -19.71 22.00
C LEU A 80 -9.28 -20.10 22.86
N GLY A 81 -10.43 -20.39 22.22
CA GLY A 81 -11.66 -20.83 22.82
C GLY A 81 -12.43 -21.79 21.92
N PRO A 82 -13.69 -22.11 22.24
CA PRO A 82 -14.57 -22.89 21.36
C PRO A 82 -14.73 -22.19 20.03
N VAL A 83 -14.65 -22.93 18.93
CA VAL A 83 -14.82 -22.40 17.57
C VAL A 83 -16.22 -21.81 17.43
N PRO A 84 -16.36 -20.51 17.17
CA PRO A 84 -17.67 -19.87 17.09
C PRO A 84 -18.38 -20.22 15.78
N ASP A 85 -19.73 -20.22 15.83
CA ASP A 85 -20.53 -20.20 14.62
C ASP A 85 -20.56 -18.78 14.03
N ILE A 86 -20.69 -18.67 12.71
CA ILE A 86 -20.85 -17.37 12.05
C ILE A 86 -22.32 -16.96 11.99
N PRO A 87 -22.64 -15.66 12.02
CA PRO A 87 -24.02 -15.20 11.87
C PRO A 87 -24.52 -15.41 10.45
N ARG A 88 -25.83 -15.49 10.28
CA ARG A 88 -26.42 -15.48 8.93
C ARG A 88 -26.18 -14.12 8.25
N LEU A 89 -25.53 -14.14 7.10
CA LEU A 89 -25.29 -12.97 6.26
C LEU A 89 -26.11 -13.07 4.98
N SER A 90 -26.47 -11.93 4.39
CA SER A 90 -27.20 -11.89 3.11
C SER A 90 -26.32 -12.29 1.92
N LEU A 91 -25.00 -12.14 2.04
CA LEU A 91 -24.02 -12.67 1.11
C LEU A 91 -23.37 -13.90 1.74
N LYS A 92 -23.30 -15.00 0.99
CA LYS A 92 -22.61 -16.20 1.44
C LYS A 92 -21.10 -15.95 1.44
N PRO A 93 -20.42 -16.03 2.60
CA PRO A 93 -18.97 -15.89 2.65
C PRO A 93 -18.27 -17.06 1.94
N TYR A 94 -17.07 -16.83 1.43
CA TYR A 94 -16.17 -17.92 1.04
C TYR A 94 -15.64 -18.63 2.28
N LYS A 95 -15.18 -19.88 2.12
CA LYS A 95 -14.63 -20.67 3.24
C LYS A 95 -13.60 -19.93 4.08
N TYR A 96 -12.64 -19.29 3.42
CA TYR A 96 -11.62 -18.52 4.12
C TYR A 96 -12.21 -17.30 4.86
N GLN A 97 -13.24 -16.65 4.31
CA GLN A 97 -13.94 -15.55 5.01
C GLN A 97 -14.71 -16.03 6.22
N GLU A 98 -15.32 -17.22 6.15
CA GLU A 98 -15.92 -17.85 7.33
C GLU A 98 -14.89 -18.09 8.42
N GLU A 99 -13.71 -18.61 8.05
CA GLU A 99 -12.58 -18.80 8.96
C GLU A 99 -12.08 -17.47 9.53
N GLY A 100 -11.98 -16.41 8.70
CA GLY A 100 -11.62 -15.05 9.14
C GLY A 100 -12.62 -14.47 10.13
N ILE A 101 -13.93 -14.63 9.89
CA ILE A 101 -14.98 -14.19 10.83
C ILE A 101 -14.81 -14.94 12.16
N LYS A 102 -14.68 -16.27 12.12
CA LYS A 102 -14.49 -17.10 13.32
C LYS A 102 -13.25 -16.70 14.10
N PHE A 103 -12.13 -16.49 13.39
CA PHE A 103 -10.88 -16.03 13.99
C PHE A 103 -11.07 -14.69 14.71
N MET A 104 -11.66 -13.70 14.05
CA MET A 104 -11.86 -12.39 14.65
C MET A 104 -12.79 -12.45 15.87
N ILE A 105 -13.85 -13.27 15.81
CA ILE A 105 -14.74 -13.48 16.97
C ILE A 105 -13.96 -14.10 18.14
N ASP A 106 -13.16 -15.14 17.88
CA ASP A 106 -12.33 -15.78 18.91
C ASP A 106 -11.35 -14.79 19.56
N ARG A 107 -10.66 -14.00 18.75
CA ARG A 107 -9.68 -13.00 19.25
C ARG A 107 -10.35 -11.88 20.04
N LEU A 108 -11.48 -11.37 19.58
CA LEU A 108 -12.21 -10.33 20.32
C LEU A 108 -12.78 -10.84 21.65
N ASN A 109 -13.09 -12.14 21.76
CA ASN A 109 -13.54 -12.74 23.01
C ASN A 109 -12.38 -13.00 23.98
N ASN A 110 -11.21 -13.44 23.49
CA ASN A 110 -10.13 -13.97 24.34
C ASN A 110 -8.93 -13.00 24.46
N VAL A 111 -8.71 -12.14 23.50
CA VAL A 111 -7.59 -11.16 23.46
C VAL A 111 -8.08 -9.73 23.59
N GLY A 112 -9.31 -9.45 23.15
CA GLY A 112 -9.91 -8.11 23.14
C GLY A 112 -9.70 -7.34 21.83
N PHE A 113 -8.77 -7.76 20.98
CA PHE A 113 -8.56 -7.17 19.67
C PHE A 113 -8.11 -8.21 18.63
N CYS A 114 -8.23 -7.85 17.36
CA CYS A 114 -7.68 -8.62 16.25
C CYS A 114 -7.17 -7.67 15.15
N LEU A 115 -6.23 -8.16 14.37
CA LEU A 115 -5.72 -7.52 13.16
C LEU A 115 -5.99 -8.42 11.96
N ASN A 116 -6.82 -7.94 11.03
CA ASN A 116 -7.00 -8.60 9.75
C ASN A 116 -6.06 -7.95 8.73
N GLY A 117 -5.01 -8.69 8.39
CA GLY A 117 -3.95 -8.31 7.46
C GLY A 117 -4.13 -8.92 6.07
N ASP A 118 -5.28 -9.47 5.74
CA ASP A 118 -5.55 -10.10 4.45
C ASP A 118 -5.26 -9.17 3.26
N GLY A 119 -4.83 -9.76 2.19
CA GLY A 119 -4.51 -9.05 0.95
C GLY A 119 -5.65 -8.14 0.46
N VAL A 120 -5.33 -7.18 -0.37
CA VAL A 120 -6.32 -6.27 -0.97
C VAL A 120 -7.29 -7.06 -1.84
N GLY A 121 -8.59 -6.80 -1.70
CA GLY A 121 -9.64 -7.49 -2.49
C GLY A 121 -10.19 -8.77 -1.87
N LEU A 122 -9.65 -9.28 -0.75
CA LEU A 122 -10.10 -10.52 -0.11
C LEU A 122 -11.35 -10.36 0.78
N GLY A 123 -11.91 -9.15 0.92
CA GLY A 123 -13.20 -8.94 1.59
C GLY A 123 -13.11 -8.71 3.09
N LYS A 124 -12.06 -8.07 3.60
CA LYS A 124 -11.91 -7.67 5.02
C LYS A 124 -13.14 -6.98 5.59
N THR A 125 -13.82 -6.16 4.79
CA THR A 125 -15.06 -5.47 5.19
C THR A 125 -16.17 -6.46 5.50
N LEU A 126 -16.38 -7.48 4.64
CA LEU A 126 -17.38 -8.53 4.86
C LEU A 126 -17.10 -9.30 6.16
N GLU A 127 -15.85 -9.68 6.37
CA GLU A 127 -15.43 -10.41 7.58
C GLU A 127 -15.66 -9.56 8.84
N SER A 128 -15.35 -8.25 8.78
CA SER A 128 -15.60 -7.33 9.88
C SER A 128 -17.10 -7.18 10.17
N ILE A 129 -17.93 -7.04 9.14
CA ILE A 129 -19.38 -6.92 9.28
C ILE A 129 -19.97 -8.20 9.89
N GLY A 130 -19.53 -9.38 9.43
CA GLY A 130 -19.92 -10.66 10.01
C GLY A 130 -19.54 -10.75 11.49
N THR A 131 -18.34 -10.34 11.83
CA THR A 131 -17.87 -10.29 13.23
C THR A 131 -18.72 -9.35 14.08
N ILE A 132 -18.96 -8.12 13.63
CA ILE A 132 -19.78 -7.13 14.34
C ILE A 132 -21.20 -7.68 14.55
N LYS A 133 -21.80 -8.26 13.51
CA LYS A 133 -23.15 -8.85 13.59
C LYS A 133 -23.21 -9.93 14.65
N TRP A 134 -22.22 -10.82 14.70
CA TRP A 134 -22.16 -11.86 15.71
C TRP A 134 -22.15 -11.29 17.14
N PHE A 135 -21.37 -10.23 17.39
CA PHE A 135 -21.32 -9.58 18.70
C PHE A 135 -22.62 -8.86 19.07
N VAL A 136 -23.30 -8.26 18.09
CA VAL A 136 -24.64 -7.68 18.32
C VAL A 136 -25.64 -8.77 18.72
N GLU A 137 -25.66 -9.90 18.01
CA GLU A 137 -26.63 -10.97 18.24
C GLU A 137 -26.30 -11.81 19.49
N ASN A 138 -25.02 -12.08 19.76
CA ASN A 138 -24.63 -13.05 20.81
C ASN A 138 -24.05 -12.42 22.07
N ARG A 139 -23.61 -11.17 22.03
CA ARG A 139 -23.00 -10.45 23.17
C ARG A 139 -23.69 -9.13 23.51
N GLY A 140 -24.76 -8.80 22.80
CA GLY A 140 -25.55 -7.59 23.03
C GLY A 140 -24.79 -6.29 22.76
N ALA A 141 -23.77 -6.30 21.88
CA ALA A 141 -23.09 -5.08 21.48
C ALA A 141 -24.08 -4.10 20.84
N ARG A 142 -24.02 -2.83 21.21
CA ARG A 142 -25.01 -1.81 20.81
C ARG A 142 -24.39 -0.59 20.13
N LYS A 143 -23.19 -0.19 20.52
CA LYS A 143 -22.52 1.00 20.01
C LYS A 143 -21.24 0.62 19.29
N ILE A 144 -21.23 0.88 18.00
CA ILE A 144 -20.11 0.54 17.13
C ILE A 144 -19.50 1.82 16.55
N LEU A 145 -18.18 1.96 16.60
CA LEU A 145 -17.42 3.02 15.98
C LEU A 145 -16.63 2.44 14.79
N ILE A 146 -16.76 3.07 13.62
CA ILE A 146 -15.94 2.76 12.44
C ILE A 146 -15.15 4.02 12.07
N VAL A 147 -13.83 3.94 12.11
CA VAL A 147 -12.92 4.99 11.65
C VAL A 147 -12.28 4.54 10.35
N CYS A 148 -12.52 5.27 9.28
CA CYS A 148 -12.05 4.92 7.94
C CYS A 148 -11.61 6.16 7.15
N LYS A 149 -11.16 5.99 5.92
CA LYS A 149 -10.87 7.11 5.02
C LYS A 149 -12.18 7.81 4.57
N LYS A 150 -12.08 9.13 4.24
CA LYS A 150 -13.26 9.94 3.85
C LYS A 150 -14.02 9.32 2.67
N SER A 151 -13.31 8.85 1.66
CA SER A 151 -13.83 8.30 0.40
C SER A 151 -14.70 7.05 0.57
N ILE A 152 -14.50 6.27 1.64
CA ILE A 152 -15.17 4.96 1.81
C ILE A 152 -16.25 4.95 2.89
N LYS A 153 -16.56 6.09 3.52
CA LYS A 153 -17.63 6.16 4.53
C LYS A 153 -18.99 5.69 4.00
N GLY A 154 -19.34 6.12 2.79
CA GLY A 154 -20.60 5.72 2.13
C GLY A 154 -20.62 4.22 1.83
N GLN A 155 -19.51 3.70 1.29
CA GLN A 155 -19.38 2.28 1.00
C GLN A 155 -19.54 1.41 2.26
N TRP A 156 -18.93 1.78 3.39
CA TRP A 156 -19.13 1.09 4.67
C TRP A 156 -20.61 1.03 5.06
N ALA A 157 -21.33 2.14 4.91
CA ALA A 157 -22.76 2.19 5.24
C ALA A 157 -23.60 1.30 4.32
N GLU A 158 -23.31 1.29 3.03
CA GLU A 158 -23.99 0.43 2.05
C GLU A 158 -23.72 -1.05 2.31
N GLU A 159 -22.46 -1.41 2.55
CA GLU A 159 -22.08 -2.80 2.82
C GLU A 159 -22.67 -3.33 4.14
N LEU A 160 -22.72 -2.49 5.19
CA LEU A 160 -23.39 -2.83 6.44
C LEU A 160 -24.87 -3.15 6.21
N ARG A 161 -25.61 -2.33 5.45
CA ARG A 161 -27.01 -2.58 5.13
C ARG A 161 -27.20 -3.83 4.31
N LYS A 162 -26.35 -4.03 3.29
CA LYS A 162 -26.43 -5.14 2.35
C LYS A 162 -26.03 -6.46 2.98
N ILE A 163 -24.90 -6.52 3.71
CA ILE A 163 -24.30 -7.78 4.18
C ILE A 163 -24.95 -8.24 5.48
N ALA A 164 -25.13 -7.34 6.44
CA ALA A 164 -25.73 -7.66 7.73
C ALA A 164 -27.25 -7.70 7.71
N ASP A 165 -27.89 -7.26 6.62
CA ASP A 165 -29.36 -7.07 6.52
C ASP A 165 -29.90 -6.10 7.59
N TRP A 166 -29.14 -5.05 7.88
CA TRP A 166 -29.45 -4.09 8.92
C TRP A 166 -30.15 -2.85 8.38
N GLN A 167 -31.35 -3.02 7.82
CA GLN A 167 -32.16 -1.90 7.31
C GLN A 167 -32.65 -0.98 8.44
N GLN A 168 -32.85 -1.52 9.63
CA GLN A 168 -33.40 -0.79 10.78
C GLN A 168 -32.34 -0.30 11.79
N VAL A 169 -31.09 -0.75 11.67
CA VAL A 169 -30.02 -0.27 12.56
C VAL A 169 -29.58 1.14 12.13
N PRO A 170 -29.69 2.14 13.00
CA PRO A 170 -29.26 3.49 12.67
C PRO A 170 -27.76 3.57 12.35
N ILE A 171 -27.42 4.10 11.19
CA ILE A 171 -26.05 4.38 10.77
C ILE A 171 -25.87 5.89 10.67
N PHE A 172 -24.98 6.42 11.48
CA PHE A 172 -24.65 7.85 11.56
C PHE A 172 -23.32 8.10 10.84
N ILE A 173 -23.35 8.85 9.76
CA ILE A 173 -22.16 9.20 8.98
C ILE A 173 -21.79 10.65 9.26
N THR A 174 -20.55 10.90 9.68
CA THR A 174 -20.06 12.27 9.89
C THR A 174 -19.97 13.03 8.56
N GLY A 175 -20.64 14.18 8.50
CA GLY A 175 -20.61 15.07 7.32
C GLY A 175 -19.40 16.01 7.31
N ASP A 176 -19.31 16.83 6.28
CA ASP A 176 -18.19 17.77 6.11
C ASP A 176 -18.35 19.03 6.97
N THR A 177 -19.58 19.49 7.25
CA THR A 177 -19.83 20.65 8.11
C THR A 177 -19.91 20.27 9.58
N LYS A 178 -19.51 21.18 10.47
CA LYS A 178 -19.59 20.98 11.93
C LYS A 178 -21.01 20.62 12.36
N ALA A 179 -22.03 21.28 11.82
CA ALA A 179 -23.43 21.00 12.16
C ALA A 179 -23.84 19.56 11.83
N LYS A 180 -23.48 19.06 10.62
CA LYS A 180 -23.74 17.67 10.23
C LYS A 180 -23.00 16.67 11.13
N ARG A 181 -21.77 16.98 11.54
CA ARG A 181 -21.00 16.11 12.45
C ARG A 181 -21.63 16.05 13.83
N MET A 182 -21.99 17.20 14.42
CA MET A 182 -22.64 17.26 15.73
C MET A 182 -23.99 16.50 15.73
N LYS A 183 -24.77 16.60 14.62
CA LYS A 183 -26.00 15.81 14.47
C LYS A 183 -25.75 14.31 14.51
N ALA A 184 -24.68 13.84 13.83
CA ALA A 184 -24.31 12.42 13.84
C ALA A 184 -23.87 11.95 15.24
N TYR A 185 -23.06 12.75 15.96
CA TYR A 185 -22.61 12.42 17.32
C TYR A 185 -23.78 12.39 18.32
N LYS A 186 -24.70 13.36 18.24
CA LYS A 186 -25.90 13.35 19.06
C LYS A 186 -26.78 12.13 18.74
N GLY A 187 -26.96 11.83 17.47
CA GLY A 187 -27.74 10.66 17.04
C GLY A 187 -27.22 9.35 17.61
N ILE A 188 -25.89 9.08 17.54
CA ILE A 188 -25.32 7.84 18.11
C ILE A 188 -25.43 7.83 19.64
N GLN A 189 -25.34 8.97 20.31
CA GLN A 189 -25.49 9.05 21.77
C GLN A 189 -26.89 8.64 22.22
N GLU A 190 -27.92 9.17 21.54
CA GLU A 190 -29.34 8.98 21.88
C GLU A 190 -29.90 7.63 21.43
N ALA A 191 -29.39 7.05 20.35
CA ALA A 191 -29.89 5.79 19.82
C ALA A 191 -29.61 4.62 20.80
N PRO A 192 -30.56 3.68 21.02
CA PRO A 192 -30.31 2.50 21.85
C PRO A 192 -29.29 1.54 21.26
N ILE A 193 -29.25 1.46 19.93
CA ILE A 193 -28.25 0.73 19.12
C ILE A 193 -27.87 1.62 17.93
N GLY A 194 -26.62 1.57 17.48
CA GLY A 194 -26.22 2.32 16.30
C GLY A 194 -24.75 2.20 15.96
N ILE A 195 -24.45 2.63 14.75
CA ILE A 195 -23.10 2.62 14.19
C ILE A 195 -22.70 4.05 13.83
N LEU A 196 -21.57 4.54 14.34
CA LEU A 196 -20.98 5.80 13.91
C LEU A 196 -19.84 5.51 12.91
N ILE A 197 -19.94 6.10 11.74
CA ILE A 197 -18.88 6.06 10.72
C ILE A 197 -18.25 7.45 10.60
N THR A 198 -16.97 7.54 10.88
CA THR A 198 -16.21 8.79 10.81
C THR A 198 -14.90 8.61 10.04
N ASN A 199 -14.28 9.72 9.62
CA ASN A 199 -12.96 9.67 9.02
C ASN A 199 -11.90 10.19 10.00
N TYR A 200 -10.64 9.87 9.71
CA TYR A 200 -9.50 10.25 10.54
C TYR A 200 -9.40 11.74 10.82
N HIS A 201 -9.66 12.59 9.82
CA HIS A 201 -9.63 14.05 10.00
C HIS A 201 -10.70 14.53 10.99
N ASN A 202 -11.95 14.09 10.81
CA ASN A 202 -13.03 14.43 11.74
C ASN A 202 -12.76 13.87 13.14
N PHE A 203 -12.21 12.65 13.22
CA PHE A 203 -11.82 12.04 14.48
C PHE A 203 -10.79 12.90 15.24
N LEU A 204 -9.76 13.41 14.53
CA LEU A 204 -8.72 14.26 15.14
C LEU A 204 -9.28 15.53 15.78
N HIS A 205 -10.27 16.14 15.13
CA HIS A 205 -10.85 17.40 15.60
C HIS A 205 -11.96 17.22 16.63
N ASP A 206 -12.72 16.13 16.54
CA ASP A 206 -13.95 15.95 17.29
C ASP A 206 -13.86 14.77 18.30
N ALA A 207 -12.66 14.28 18.64
CA ALA A 207 -12.46 13.13 19.53
C ALA A 207 -13.19 13.28 20.87
N GLY A 208 -13.28 14.51 21.42
CA GLY A 208 -14.01 14.80 22.66
C GLY A 208 -15.51 14.52 22.54
N GLU A 209 -16.14 14.82 21.40
CA GLU A 209 -17.54 14.53 21.15
C GLU A 209 -17.78 13.04 20.89
N ILE A 210 -16.89 12.41 20.11
CA ILE A 210 -16.95 10.99 19.79
C ILE A 210 -16.86 10.17 21.09
N ASN A 211 -15.95 10.51 21.99
CA ASN A 211 -15.71 9.79 23.23
C ASN A 211 -16.79 9.98 24.31
N LYS A 212 -17.79 10.84 24.09
CA LYS A 212 -18.99 10.86 24.95
C LYS A 212 -19.84 9.58 24.81
N THR A 213 -19.65 8.84 23.71
CA THR A 213 -20.32 7.55 23.50
C THR A 213 -19.39 6.43 23.99
N ASN A 214 -19.94 5.52 24.81
CA ASN A 214 -19.21 4.30 25.20
C ASN A 214 -19.42 3.23 24.13
N TYR A 215 -18.41 3.02 23.28
CA TYR A 215 -18.47 2.01 22.23
C TYR A 215 -18.17 0.62 22.74
N ASP A 216 -18.88 -0.38 22.23
CA ASP A 216 -18.63 -1.80 22.51
C ASP A 216 -17.57 -2.38 21.55
N ILE A 217 -17.60 -1.89 20.30
CA ILE A 217 -16.68 -2.32 19.24
C ILE A 217 -16.14 -1.10 18.51
N CYS A 218 -14.82 -1.08 18.30
CA CYS A 218 -14.14 -0.11 17.45
C CYS A 218 -13.56 -0.82 16.22
N VAL A 219 -13.77 -0.28 15.03
CA VAL A 219 -13.14 -0.73 13.79
C VAL A 219 -12.25 0.38 13.28
N ILE A 220 -10.98 0.09 13.07
CA ILE A 220 -10.00 1.02 12.52
C ILE A 220 -9.56 0.49 11.16
N ASP A 221 -10.13 1.06 10.11
CA ASP A 221 -9.87 0.63 8.74
C ASP A 221 -8.66 1.37 8.17
N GLU A 222 -7.78 0.64 7.47
CA GLU A 222 -6.46 1.10 7.03
C GLU A 222 -5.61 1.62 8.22
N ALA A 223 -5.54 0.82 9.28
CA ALA A 223 -4.88 1.16 10.55
C ALA A 223 -3.41 1.60 10.37
N HIS A 224 -2.75 1.17 9.31
CA HIS A 224 -1.40 1.59 8.95
C HIS A 224 -1.27 3.11 8.72
N CYS A 225 -2.36 3.82 8.37
CA CYS A 225 -2.34 5.27 8.17
C CYS A 225 -2.03 6.06 9.45
N VAL A 226 -2.23 5.44 10.61
CA VAL A 226 -2.12 6.09 11.93
C VAL A 226 -1.15 5.37 12.88
N LYS A 227 -0.26 4.55 12.35
CA LYS A 227 0.75 3.79 13.09
C LYS A 227 1.84 4.64 13.76
N GLY A 228 1.94 5.93 13.43
CA GLY A 228 2.98 6.82 13.95
C GLY A 228 2.95 6.97 15.47
N ARG A 229 3.97 6.47 16.15
CA ARG A 229 4.12 6.42 17.62
C ARG A 229 3.79 7.75 18.32
N ASP A 230 4.35 8.84 17.85
CA ASP A 230 4.23 10.16 18.48
C ASP A 230 3.07 10.99 17.90
N GLY A 231 2.38 10.43 16.92
CA GLY A 231 1.27 11.09 16.24
C GLY A 231 0.08 11.34 17.18
N LYS A 232 -0.44 12.57 17.18
CA LYS A 232 -1.63 12.94 17.95
C LYS A 232 -2.81 12.00 17.64
N MET A 233 -2.97 11.60 16.39
CA MET A 233 -4.02 10.70 15.94
C MET A 233 -3.91 9.32 16.58
N ASN A 234 -2.69 8.72 16.58
CA ASN A 234 -2.46 7.42 17.21
C ASN A 234 -2.88 7.44 18.67
N LYS A 235 -2.41 8.43 19.44
CA LYS A 235 -2.72 8.58 20.87
C LYS A 235 -4.23 8.75 21.13
N LEU A 236 -4.93 9.51 20.30
CA LEU A 236 -6.37 9.72 20.44
C LEU A 236 -7.16 8.44 20.15
N ILE A 237 -6.83 7.72 19.07
CA ILE A 237 -7.49 6.44 18.75
C ILE A 237 -7.20 5.42 19.84
N ALA A 238 -5.94 5.28 20.26
CA ALA A 238 -5.55 4.36 21.32
C ALA A 238 -6.32 4.61 22.62
N SER A 239 -6.51 5.87 23.02
CA SER A 239 -7.30 6.21 24.19
C SER A 239 -8.80 5.87 24.04
N THR A 240 -9.35 6.01 22.83
CA THR A 240 -10.75 5.66 22.53
C THR A 240 -10.97 4.15 22.53
N CYS A 241 -10.04 3.40 21.94
CA CYS A 241 -10.13 1.95 21.80
C CYS A 241 -9.72 1.19 23.07
N ASN A 242 -9.01 1.83 23.98
CA ASN A 242 -8.51 1.17 25.20
C ASN A 242 -9.64 0.53 26.00
N GLY A 243 -9.52 -0.78 26.26
CA GLY A 243 -10.53 -1.58 26.95
C GLY A 243 -11.79 -1.89 26.13
N LYS A 244 -11.81 -1.59 24.83
CA LYS A 244 -12.88 -1.92 23.90
C LYS A 244 -12.47 -3.09 23.01
N ARG A 245 -13.46 -3.82 22.49
CA ARG A 245 -13.18 -4.78 21.41
C ARG A 245 -12.78 -4.02 20.16
N THR A 246 -11.58 -4.30 19.65
CA THR A 246 -11.04 -3.52 18.53
C THR A 246 -10.67 -4.41 17.35
N ILE A 247 -11.23 -4.10 16.19
CA ILE A 247 -10.89 -4.70 14.90
C ILE A 247 -9.97 -3.73 14.17
N LEU A 248 -8.77 -4.16 13.88
CA LEU A 248 -7.80 -3.43 13.06
C LEU A 248 -7.77 -4.05 11.67
N LEU A 249 -7.91 -3.23 10.63
CA LEU A 249 -7.88 -3.69 9.24
C LEU A 249 -6.74 -3.02 8.50
N THR A 250 -5.97 -3.80 7.77
CA THR A 250 -4.98 -3.28 6.83
C THR A 250 -4.56 -4.38 5.86
N GLY A 251 -4.44 -4.07 4.58
CA GLY A 251 -3.85 -5.01 3.61
C GLY A 251 -2.32 -5.15 3.75
N THR A 252 -1.70 -4.38 4.63
CA THR A 252 -0.24 -4.30 4.77
C THR A 252 0.12 -3.92 6.20
N PRO A 253 0.13 -4.89 7.11
CA PRO A 253 0.43 -4.65 8.53
C PRO A 253 1.87 -4.16 8.76
N ILE A 254 2.78 -4.50 7.86
CA ILE A 254 4.17 -4.05 7.84
C ILE A 254 4.43 -3.44 6.46
N MET A 255 4.54 -2.12 6.40
CA MET A 255 4.68 -1.41 5.12
C MET A 255 6.13 -1.25 4.65
N SER A 256 7.01 -0.85 5.55
CA SER A 256 8.42 -0.56 5.22
C SER A 256 9.33 -0.66 6.44
N ARG A 257 8.75 -0.74 7.63
CA ARG A 257 9.52 -0.76 8.88
C ARG A 257 8.97 -1.84 9.81
N PRO A 258 9.85 -2.64 10.41
CA PRO A 258 9.45 -3.69 11.35
C PRO A 258 8.67 -3.18 12.58
N ASP A 259 8.89 -1.93 12.98
CA ASP A 259 8.20 -1.30 14.12
C ASP A 259 6.78 -0.80 13.80
N ASP A 260 6.34 -0.90 12.53
CA ASP A 260 4.97 -0.57 12.14
C ASP A 260 3.93 -1.38 12.92
N ILE A 261 4.22 -2.66 13.19
CA ILE A 261 3.30 -3.53 13.92
C ILE A 261 3.07 -3.06 15.37
N TRP A 262 4.11 -2.54 16.03
CA TRP A 262 3.97 -1.96 17.37
C TRP A 262 2.98 -0.79 17.35
N GLY A 263 3.13 0.11 16.37
CA GLY A 263 2.27 1.30 16.24
C GLY A 263 0.82 0.95 15.92
N ILE A 264 0.59 -0.10 15.11
CA ILE A 264 -0.77 -0.58 14.77
C ILE A 264 -1.42 -1.24 16.00
N VAL A 265 -0.73 -2.13 16.68
CA VAL A 265 -1.26 -2.83 17.86
C VAL A 265 -1.53 -1.86 19.01
N HIS A 266 -0.70 -0.83 19.15
CA HIS A 266 -0.88 0.24 20.14
C HIS A 266 -2.25 0.95 20.00
N LEU A 267 -2.84 0.99 18.81
CA LEU A 267 -4.19 1.56 18.60
C LEU A 267 -5.28 0.81 19.39
N ALA A 268 -5.17 -0.50 19.46
CA ALA A 268 -6.15 -1.34 20.13
C ALA A 268 -5.83 -1.53 21.61
N THR A 269 -4.57 -1.76 21.94
CA THR A 269 -4.11 -1.97 23.31
C THR A 269 -2.67 -1.46 23.49
N PRO A 270 -2.49 -0.36 24.21
CA PRO A 270 -1.17 0.25 24.39
C PRO A 270 -0.14 -0.64 25.07
N ASN A 271 -0.58 -1.65 25.84
CA ASN A 271 0.29 -2.45 26.71
C ASN A 271 0.68 -3.81 26.13
N TYR A 272 0.19 -4.21 24.96
CA TYR A 272 0.43 -5.56 24.41
C TYR A 272 1.93 -5.86 24.20
N PHE A 273 2.61 -4.98 23.53
CA PHE A 273 4.06 -5.08 23.32
C PHE A 273 4.89 -4.31 24.37
N GLY A 274 4.25 -3.67 25.34
CA GLY A 274 4.92 -2.81 26.31
C GLY A 274 5.44 -1.50 25.72
N LYS A 275 6.45 -0.91 26.35
CA LYS A 275 7.05 0.33 25.87
C LYS A 275 7.74 0.13 24.53
N TYR A 276 7.72 1.17 23.69
CA TYR A 276 8.36 1.12 22.38
C TYR A 276 9.86 0.82 22.45
N GLU A 277 10.58 1.37 23.46
CA GLU A 277 12.02 1.15 23.59
C GLU A 277 12.36 -0.31 23.89
N ASP A 278 11.51 -0.99 24.69
CA ASP A 278 11.67 -2.42 24.98
C ASP A 278 11.40 -3.27 23.73
N PHE A 279 10.33 -2.93 22.98
CA PHE A 279 10.03 -3.58 21.71
C PHE A 279 11.16 -3.39 20.69
N LYS A 280 11.66 -2.16 20.58
CA LYS A 280 12.74 -1.81 19.67
C LYS A 280 14.02 -2.57 20.00
N ALA A 281 14.44 -2.55 21.26
CA ALA A 281 15.64 -3.27 21.71
C ALA A 281 15.54 -4.78 21.42
N LYS A 282 14.34 -5.35 21.48
CA LYS A 282 14.11 -6.78 21.33
C LYS A 282 13.98 -7.22 19.88
N TYR A 283 13.28 -6.44 19.01
CA TYR A 283 12.86 -6.88 17.69
C TYR A 283 13.44 -6.09 16.53
N ILE A 284 14.05 -4.93 16.78
CA ILE A 284 14.50 -4.03 15.72
C ILE A 284 16.02 -3.99 15.68
N VAL A 285 16.57 -4.08 14.48
CA VAL A 285 18.01 -3.84 14.23
C VAL A 285 18.17 -2.43 13.72
N THR A 286 19.01 -1.66 14.41
CA THR A 286 19.29 -0.27 14.06
C THR A 286 20.77 -0.06 13.82
N GLU A 287 21.10 0.90 12.96
CA GLU A 287 22.45 1.39 12.71
C GLU A 287 22.49 2.90 12.87
N PHE A 288 23.56 3.42 13.46
CA PHE A 288 23.80 4.84 13.56
C PHE A 288 24.45 5.36 12.28
N GLY A 289 23.62 5.96 11.41
CA GLY A 289 24.07 6.63 10.21
C GLY A 289 24.23 8.14 10.40
N ILE A 290 24.60 8.82 9.34
CA ILE A 290 24.79 10.29 9.30
C ILE A 290 23.50 11.07 9.66
N TYR A 291 22.34 10.46 9.50
CA TYR A 291 21.03 11.04 9.80
C TYR A 291 20.46 10.59 11.16
N GLY A 292 21.31 10.07 12.04
CA GLY A 292 20.91 9.46 13.30
C GLY A 292 20.66 7.97 13.16
N GLU A 293 19.97 7.42 14.14
CA GLU A 293 19.64 6.01 14.17
C GLU A 293 18.65 5.63 13.06
N GLN A 294 19.02 4.62 12.27
CA GLN A 294 18.22 4.09 11.16
C GLN A 294 17.86 2.63 11.41
N ILE A 295 16.62 2.26 11.12
CA ILE A 295 16.18 0.87 11.17
C ILE A 295 16.67 0.19 9.89
N ILE A 296 17.48 -0.86 10.04
CA ILE A 296 18.06 -1.63 8.94
C ILE A 296 17.49 -3.05 8.83
N GLY A 297 16.74 -3.50 9.86
CA GLY A 297 16.18 -4.85 9.85
C GLY A 297 15.37 -5.18 11.09
N ALA A 298 15.06 -6.46 11.23
CA ALA A 298 14.39 -7.04 12.38
C ALA A 298 15.16 -8.26 12.91
N GLN A 299 14.99 -8.54 14.20
CA GLN A 299 15.58 -9.69 14.89
C GLN A 299 14.53 -10.41 15.73
N ASN A 300 14.84 -11.58 16.26
CA ASN A 300 13.93 -12.42 17.05
C ASN A 300 12.57 -12.66 16.34
N LEU A 301 12.64 -12.89 15.01
CA LEU A 301 11.48 -12.98 14.14
C LEU A 301 10.52 -14.10 14.53
N GLU A 302 11.01 -15.24 14.96
CA GLU A 302 10.17 -16.40 15.33
C GLU A 302 9.29 -16.06 16.55
N GLU A 303 9.85 -15.46 17.61
CA GLU A 303 9.06 -15.02 18.75
C GLU A 303 8.05 -13.93 18.38
N LEU A 304 8.46 -13.00 17.49
CA LEU A 304 7.55 -11.95 17.01
C LEU A 304 6.39 -12.55 16.21
N LYS A 305 6.64 -13.50 15.32
CA LYS A 305 5.61 -14.23 14.57
C LYS A 305 4.66 -14.98 15.49
N GLU A 306 5.17 -15.71 16.48
CA GLU A 306 4.35 -16.41 17.47
C GLU A 306 3.41 -15.44 18.20
N LYS A 307 3.93 -14.30 18.65
CA LYS A 307 3.11 -13.25 19.29
C LYS A 307 2.09 -12.65 18.33
N MET A 308 2.45 -12.42 17.07
CA MET A 308 1.53 -11.91 16.06
C MET A 308 0.43 -12.92 15.74
N GLY A 309 0.70 -14.21 15.70
CA GLY A 309 -0.28 -15.28 15.48
C GLY A 309 -1.41 -15.31 16.51
N LEU A 310 -1.22 -14.69 17.68
CA LEU A 310 -2.26 -14.56 18.69
C LEU A 310 -3.36 -13.53 18.32
N PHE A 311 -3.11 -12.61 17.39
CA PHE A 311 -4.09 -11.57 17.03
C PHE A 311 -4.17 -11.27 15.54
N LEU A 312 -3.17 -11.68 14.74
CA LEU A 312 -3.09 -11.41 13.31
C LEU A 312 -3.59 -12.63 12.52
N ILE A 313 -4.52 -12.38 11.61
CA ILE A 313 -4.80 -13.25 10.46
C ILE A 313 -4.31 -12.53 9.21
N MET A 314 -3.58 -13.24 8.36
CA MET A 314 -3.10 -12.69 7.11
C MET A 314 -3.03 -13.77 6.06
N ARG A 315 -3.68 -13.52 4.93
CA ARG A 315 -3.73 -14.45 3.80
C ARG A 315 -3.49 -13.69 2.51
N THR A 316 -2.77 -14.31 1.62
CA THR A 316 -2.61 -13.84 0.23
C THR A 316 -3.70 -14.46 -0.65
N SER A 317 -3.84 -13.95 -1.87
CA SER A 317 -4.75 -14.55 -2.84
C SER A 317 -4.35 -15.98 -3.22
N GLU A 318 -3.07 -16.27 -3.15
CA GLU A 318 -2.51 -17.61 -3.40
C GLU A 318 -2.90 -18.59 -2.30
N ASP A 319 -2.93 -18.16 -1.03
CA ASP A 319 -3.30 -18.99 0.12
C ASP A 319 -4.76 -19.42 0.10
N VAL A 320 -5.64 -18.60 -0.45
CA VAL A 320 -7.09 -18.83 -0.37
C VAL A 320 -7.67 -19.49 -1.63
N ALA A 321 -6.82 -19.80 -2.62
CA ALA A 321 -7.17 -20.48 -3.87
C ALA A 321 -8.46 -19.94 -4.53
N ILE A 322 -8.62 -18.60 -4.55
CA ILE A 322 -9.76 -17.96 -5.18
C ILE A 322 -9.40 -17.64 -6.63
N ASP A 323 -10.43 -17.66 -7.49
CA ASP A 323 -10.35 -17.16 -8.86
C ASP A 323 -10.19 -15.62 -8.90
N LEU A 324 -9.05 -15.15 -8.41
CA LEU A 324 -8.59 -13.80 -8.66
C LEU A 324 -7.76 -13.79 -9.95
N PRO A 325 -7.86 -12.73 -10.75
CA PRO A 325 -6.98 -12.57 -11.89
C PRO A 325 -5.52 -12.76 -11.51
N LYS A 326 -4.79 -13.57 -12.26
CA LYS A 326 -3.35 -13.75 -12.05
C LYS A 326 -2.61 -12.48 -12.46
N VAL A 327 -1.70 -12.01 -11.64
CA VAL A 327 -0.83 -10.88 -12.01
C VAL A 327 0.25 -11.40 -12.94
N ARG A 328 0.30 -10.90 -14.18
CA ARG A 328 1.43 -11.17 -15.06
C ARG A 328 2.68 -10.46 -14.52
N PRO A 329 3.89 -11.00 -14.76
CA PRO A 329 5.11 -10.30 -14.41
C PRO A 329 5.07 -8.86 -14.94
N ALA A 330 5.40 -7.89 -14.10
CA ALA A 330 5.35 -6.49 -14.48
C ALA A 330 6.28 -6.21 -15.68
N LYS A 331 5.73 -5.57 -16.71
CA LYS A 331 6.52 -5.12 -17.87
C LYS A 331 7.25 -3.83 -17.48
N HIS A 332 8.55 -3.91 -17.26
CA HIS A 332 9.37 -2.73 -16.95
C HIS A 332 9.83 -2.06 -18.26
N ILE A 333 9.46 -0.81 -18.45
CA ILE A 333 9.87 0.02 -19.57
C ILE A 333 10.91 1.01 -19.07
N ALA A 334 12.17 0.76 -19.40
CA ALA A 334 13.29 1.59 -19.00
C ALA A 334 13.49 2.73 -20.01
N CYS A 335 13.41 3.97 -19.55
CA CYS A 335 13.49 5.16 -20.37
C CYS A 335 14.78 5.94 -20.08
N PRO A 336 15.60 6.25 -21.08
CA PRO A 336 16.80 7.07 -20.88
C PRO A 336 16.42 8.50 -20.52
N ARG A 337 17.31 9.18 -19.77
CA ARG A 337 17.19 10.60 -19.48
C ARG A 337 17.81 11.42 -20.64
N ASP A 338 17.23 12.55 -20.96
CA ASP A 338 17.81 13.52 -21.85
C ASP A 338 18.80 14.47 -21.13
N ASN A 339 19.54 15.25 -21.90
CA ASN A 339 20.53 16.19 -21.35
C ASN A 339 19.92 17.27 -20.45
N LEU A 340 18.66 17.66 -20.67
CA LEU A 340 17.99 18.65 -19.84
C LEU A 340 17.63 18.05 -18.47
N GLN A 341 17.11 16.83 -18.45
CA GLN A 341 16.83 16.10 -17.22
C GLN A 341 18.10 15.93 -16.38
N ILE A 342 19.21 15.51 -16.99
CA ILE A 342 20.49 15.34 -16.31
C ILE A 342 20.97 16.67 -15.68
N LYS A 343 20.94 17.77 -16.43
CA LYS A 343 21.32 19.10 -15.93
C LYS A 343 20.43 19.57 -14.79
N MET A 344 19.13 19.44 -14.94
CA MET A 344 18.17 19.85 -13.90
C MET A 344 18.35 19.03 -12.64
N GLN A 345 18.51 17.71 -12.77
CA GLN A 345 18.73 16.80 -11.65
C GLN A 345 20.00 17.19 -10.87
N ALA A 346 21.12 17.41 -11.54
CA ALA A 346 22.37 17.80 -10.90
C ALA A 346 22.23 19.08 -10.06
N ILE A 347 21.50 20.09 -10.56
CA ILE A 347 21.24 21.35 -9.82
C ILE A 347 20.43 21.08 -8.54
N VAL A 348 19.43 20.22 -8.61
CA VAL A 348 18.58 19.92 -7.45
C VAL A 348 19.33 19.09 -6.43
N GLU A 349 20.08 18.08 -6.87
CA GLU A 349 20.90 17.24 -6.00
C GLU A 349 21.98 18.04 -5.27
N GLU A 350 22.67 18.93 -5.97
CA GLU A 350 23.66 19.82 -5.33
C GLU A 350 23.03 20.64 -4.20
N ARG A 351 21.88 21.25 -4.44
CA ARG A 351 21.21 22.05 -3.41
C ARG A 351 20.69 21.20 -2.26
N LYS A 352 20.15 20.01 -2.56
CA LYS A 352 19.72 19.07 -1.55
C LYS A 352 20.89 18.66 -0.66
N ASN A 353 22.03 18.29 -1.26
CA ASN A 353 23.23 17.90 -0.52
C ASN A 353 23.74 19.02 0.40
N ARG A 354 23.75 20.27 -0.06
CA ARG A 354 24.10 21.44 0.80
C ARG A 354 23.15 21.57 2.01
N GLN A 355 21.85 21.30 1.84
CA GLN A 355 20.92 21.31 2.97
C GLN A 355 21.15 20.16 3.94
N ASP A 356 21.45 18.99 3.41
CA ASP A 356 21.75 17.82 4.22
C ASP A 356 23.07 18.01 5.01
N GLU A 357 24.09 18.62 4.42
CA GLU A 357 25.34 19.04 5.11
C GLU A 357 25.04 20.06 6.20
N LYS A 358 24.28 21.12 5.90
CA LYS A 358 23.90 22.12 6.91
C LYS A 358 23.16 21.48 8.09
N LYS A 359 22.29 20.50 7.83
CA LYS A 359 21.61 19.76 8.89
C LYS A 359 22.58 18.97 9.76
N LYS A 360 23.58 18.32 9.16
CA LYS A 360 24.63 17.60 9.89
C LYS A 360 25.43 18.54 10.78
N ASP A 361 25.85 19.66 10.25
CA ASP A 361 26.63 20.66 11.00
C ASP A 361 25.85 21.23 12.18
N LEU A 362 24.56 21.52 12.00
CA LEU A 362 23.69 21.98 13.09
C LEU A 362 23.59 20.93 14.21
N ILE A 363 23.41 19.65 13.87
CA ILE A 363 23.32 18.56 14.85
C ILE A 363 24.66 18.37 15.57
N ASN A 364 25.76 18.37 14.83
CA ASN A 364 27.10 18.16 15.38
C ASN A 364 27.56 19.31 16.30
N THR A 365 27.23 20.56 15.93
CA THR A 365 27.71 21.74 16.63
C THR A 365 26.86 22.07 17.87
N TYR A 366 25.54 21.94 17.76
CA TYR A 366 24.62 22.44 18.80
C TYR A 366 23.77 21.35 19.46
N GLY A 367 23.83 20.11 18.97
CA GLY A 367 22.97 19.02 19.43
C GLY A 367 21.49 19.25 19.08
N LEU A 368 20.63 18.36 19.61
CA LEU A 368 19.18 18.42 19.44
C LEU A 368 18.52 19.20 20.60
N ASN A 369 18.37 20.51 20.46
CA ASN A 369 17.60 21.37 21.37
C ASN A 369 16.41 22.00 20.64
N GLU A 370 15.52 22.70 21.34
CA GLU A 370 14.29 23.28 20.75
C GLU A 370 14.56 24.22 19.57
N ARG A 371 15.65 25.01 19.62
CA ARG A 371 16.02 25.94 18.54
C ARG A 371 16.53 25.18 17.32
N THR A 372 17.40 24.18 17.52
CA THR A 372 17.92 23.37 16.42
C THR A 372 16.85 22.46 15.81
N LYS A 373 15.90 21.95 16.60
CA LYS A 373 14.74 21.20 16.08
C LYS A 373 13.92 22.02 15.10
N ALA A 374 13.60 23.27 15.41
CA ALA A 374 12.83 24.15 14.52
C ALA A 374 13.57 24.44 13.20
N GLU A 375 14.91 24.58 13.24
CA GLU A 375 15.72 24.79 12.03
C GLU A 375 15.85 23.51 11.20
N ILE A 376 16.02 22.36 11.85
CA ILE A 376 16.02 21.04 11.22
C ILE A 376 14.67 20.76 10.53
N GLU A 377 13.54 21.14 11.14
CA GLU A 377 12.22 20.99 10.54
C GLU A 377 12.11 21.79 9.23
N LYS A 378 12.57 23.03 9.19
CA LYS A 378 12.63 23.82 7.95
C LYS A 378 13.51 23.18 6.88
N ILE A 379 14.67 22.61 7.26
CA ILE A 379 15.55 21.91 6.33
C ILE A 379 14.85 20.64 5.80
N ASN A 380 14.15 19.89 6.66
CA ASN A 380 13.41 18.72 6.25
C ASN A 380 12.29 19.06 5.25
N ASP A 381 11.58 20.17 5.44
CA ASP A 381 10.54 20.60 4.49
C ASP A 381 11.11 21.02 3.14
N LEU A 382 12.27 21.70 3.13
CA LEU A 382 13.01 21.96 1.89
C LEU A 382 13.47 20.67 1.21
N SER A 383 13.95 19.69 1.97
CA SER A 383 14.36 18.38 1.43
C SER A 383 13.19 17.63 0.80
N LYS A 384 11.99 17.66 1.40
CA LYS A 384 10.76 17.10 0.78
C LYS A 384 10.44 17.79 -0.54
N MET A 385 10.57 19.11 -0.61
CA MET A 385 10.36 19.86 -1.85
C MET A 385 11.38 19.45 -2.94
N TYR A 386 12.65 19.27 -2.59
CA TYR A 386 13.67 18.81 -3.56
C TYR A 386 13.39 17.39 -4.05
N ILE A 387 12.94 16.51 -3.16
CA ILE A 387 12.53 15.14 -3.53
C ILE A 387 11.37 15.17 -4.54
N ALA A 388 10.34 15.98 -4.29
CA ALA A 388 9.24 16.17 -5.25
C ALA A 388 9.73 16.74 -6.58
N THR A 389 10.67 17.70 -6.54
CA THR A 389 11.26 18.30 -7.75
C THR A 389 12.07 17.27 -8.55
N LEU A 390 12.83 16.39 -7.88
CA LEU A 390 13.55 15.29 -8.53
C LEU A 390 12.58 14.31 -9.23
N GLN A 391 11.39 14.07 -8.63
CA GLN A 391 10.36 13.26 -9.27
C GLN A 391 9.84 13.95 -10.55
N PHE A 392 9.53 15.24 -10.49
CA PHE A 392 9.09 15.98 -11.70
C PHE A 392 10.10 15.93 -12.84
N ILE A 393 11.39 16.01 -12.52
CA ILE A 393 12.46 15.89 -13.51
C ILE A 393 12.54 14.45 -14.05
N ALA A 394 12.40 13.44 -13.20
CA ALA A 394 12.42 12.05 -13.59
C ALA A 394 11.22 11.70 -14.50
N ASP A 395 10.06 12.31 -14.24
CA ASP A 395 8.86 12.14 -15.05
C ASP A 395 9.03 12.80 -16.41
N ASP A 396 9.08 14.12 -16.40
CA ASP A 396 9.22 14.95 -17.58
C ASP A 396 9.42 16.42 -17.18
N PRO A 397 10.49 17.10 -17.60
CA PRO A 397 10.64 18.54 -17.39
C PRO A 397 9.44 19.37 -17.89
N ALA A 398 8.68 18.90 -18.88
CA ALA A 398 7.49 19.59 -19.36
C ALA A 398 6.41 19.75 -18.28
N VAL A 399 6.43 18.97 -17.22
CA VAL A 399 5.51 19.08 -16.07
C VAL A 399 5.53 20.47 -15.44
N PHE A 400 6.68 21.18 -15.50
CA PHE A 400 6.79 22.54 -14.99
C PHE A 400 5.90 23.56 -15.73
N ARG A 401 5.43 23.26 -16.95
CA ARG A 401 4.42 24.08 -17.67
C ARG A 401 3.02 23.97 -17.07
N PHE A 402 2.75 22.86 -16.39
CA PHE A 402 1.47 22.55 -15.75
C PHE A 402 1.44 22.94 -14.27
N MET A 403 2.49 23.59 -13.81
CA MET A 403 2.63 24.15 -12.47
C MET A 403 2.63 25.68 -12.57
N HIS A 404 2.27 26.34 -11.46
CA HIS A 404 2.31 27.80 -11.37
C HIS A 404 3.24 28.23 -10.23
N PRO A 405 4.57 27.96 -10.31
CA PRO A 405 5.49 28.31 -9.25
C PRO A 405 5.75 29.81 -9.27
N GLU A 406 5.41 30.51 -8.19
CA GLU A 406 5.67 31.96 -8.07
C GLU A 406 7.16 32.25 -7.85
N LYS A 407 7.87 31.42 -7.11
CA LYS A 407 9.28 31.58 -6.72
C LYS A 407 9.97 30.23 -6.45
N GLY A 408 11.23 30.29 -6.14
CA GLY A 408 12.02 29.13 -5.70
C GLY A 408 12.56 28.25 -6.83
N MET A 409 12.92 27.01 -6.50
CA MET A 409 13.58 26.06 -7.39
C MET A 409 12.73 25.75 -8.63
N ASN A 410 11.46 25.41 -8.47
CA ASN A 410 10.59 25.05 -9.58
C ASN A 410 10.44 26.20 -10.59
N LYS A 411 10.42 27.47 -10.13
CA LYS A 411 10.43 28.64 -11.03
C LYS A 411 11.72 28.77 -11.81
N GLN A 412 12.86 28.48 -11.17
CA GLN A 412 14.16 28.48 -11.84
C GLN A 412 14.22 27.39 -12.92
N LEU A 413 13.81 26.16 -12.59
CA LEU A 413 13.80 25.05 -13.54
C LEU A 413 12.80 25.26 -14.69
N GLN A 414 11.64 25.87 -14.42
CA GLN A 414 10.69 26.25 -15.45
C GLN A 414 11.32 27.22 -16.48
N LYS A 415 12.15 28.17 -16.04
CA LYS A 415 12.86 29.08 -16.94
C LYS A 415 13.95 28.42 -17.79
N MET A 416 14.46 27.27 -17.33
CA MET A 416 15.46 26.48 -18.07
C MET A 416 14.82 25.63 -19.19
N LEU A 417 13.49 25.46 -19.15
CA LEU A 417 12.78 24.64 -20.13
C LEU A 417 12.64 25.38 -21.45
N PRO A 418 13.27 24.94 -22.55
CA PRO A 418 13.14 25.57 -23.84
C PRO A 418 11.72 25.45 -24.40
N ASP A 419 11.25 26.44 -25.15
CA ASP A 419 9.94 26.37 -25.82
C ASP A 419 9.85 25.17 -26.79
N SER A 420 10.98 24.81 -27.39
CA SER A 420 11.10 23.67 -28.30
C SER A 420 11.07 22.30 -27.61
N TYR A 421 11.18 22.24 -26.27
CA TYR A 421 11.13 20.98 -25.55
C TYR A 421 9.74 20.37 -25.65
N LYS A 422 9.64 19.15 -26.16
CA LYS A 422 8.36 18.45 -26.35
C LYS A 422 8.01 17.59 -25.17
N MET A 423 8.76 16.53 -24.93
CA MET A 423 8.53 15.54 -23.87
C MET A 423 9.78 14.71 -23.62
N SER A 424 9.80 14.01 -22.50
CA SER A 424 10.80 13.01 -22.13
C SER A 424 10.53 11.67 -22.79
N ALA A 425 11.55 10.80 -22.88
CA ALA A 425 11.38 9.41 -23.31
C ALA A 425 10.40 8.62 -22.42
N LYS A 426 10.25 9.00 -21.15
CA LYS A 426 9.27 8.40 -20.23
C LYS A 426 7.83 8.74 -20.62
N THR A 427 7.57 9.99 -20.97
CA THR A 427 6.24 10.42 -21.46
C THR A 427 5.93 9.79 -22.81
N GLU A 428 6.91 9.72 -23.71
CA GLU A 428 6.76 9.05 -25.01
C GLU A 428 6.38 7.58 -24.83
N ALA A 429 7.11 6.84 -23.97
CA ALA A 429 6.80 5.45 -23.65
C ALA A 429 5.41 5.26 -23.01
N ALA A 430 4.93 6.24 -22.24
CA ALA A 430 3.58 6.20 -21.69
C ALA A 430 2.52 6.39 -22.77
N ILE A 431 2.76 7.29 -23.73
CA ILE A 431 1.88 7.51 -24.87
C ILE A 431 1.80 6.24 -25.72
N ASP A 432 2.94 5.63 -26.03
CA ASP A 432 3.01 4.39 -26.83
C ASP A 432 2.25 3.25 -26.16
N ALA A 433 2.50 3.04 -24.85
CA ALA A 433 1.82 1.98 -24.09
C ALA A 433 0.30 2.19 -24.01
N VAL A 434 -0.16 3.43 -23.86
CA VAL A 434 -1.60 3.75 -23.84
C VAL A 434 -2.19 3.59 -25.23
N SER A 435 -1.50 4.04 -26.29
CA SER A 435 -1.96 3.88 -27.67
C SER A 435 -2.13 2.40 -28.05
N GLU A 436 -1.13 1.56 -27.76
CA GLU A 436 -1.21 0.10 -27.99
C GLU A 436 -2.44 -0.52 -27.32
N LEU A 437 -2.74 -0.11 -26.07
CA LEU A 437 -3.89 -0.64 -25.33
C LEU A 437 -5.22 -0.12 -25.87
N VAL A 438 -5.31 1.15 -26.23
CA VAL A 438 -6.50 1.76 -26.82
C VAL A 438 -6.80 1.16 -28.20
N ASP A 439 -5.77 0.94 -29.03
CA ASP A 439 -5.90 0.29 -30.35
C ASP A 439 -6.34 -1.18 -30.21
N ALA A 440 -6.01 -1.83 -29.10
CA ALA A 440 -6.49 -3.17 -28.76
C ALA A 440 -7.89 -3.19 -28.13
N ASP A 441 -8.61 -2.08 -28.11
CA ASP A 441 -9.93 -1.91 -27.48
C ASP A 441 -9.94 -2.14 -25.96
N GLU A 442 -8.82 -1.87 -25.28
CA GLU A 442 -8.63 -2.12 -23.87
C GLU A 442 -8.77 -0.84 -23.04
N LYS A 443 -9.37 -0.97 -21.85
CA LYS A 443 -9.33 0.10 -20.85
C LYS A 443 -8.02 0.07 -20.10
N VAL A 444 -7.50 1.25 -19.73
CA VAL A 444 -6.23 1.39 -19.01
C VAL A 444 -6.34 2.41 -17.88
N ILE A 445 -5.72 2.05 -16.76
CA ILE A 445 -5.59 2.91 -15.58
C ILE A 445 -4.14 3.37 -15.49
N VAL A 446 -3.93 4.69 -15.39
CA VAL A 446 -2.60 5.27 -15.25
C VAL A 446 -2.47 5.93 -13.88
N PHE A 447 -1.51 5.49 -13.09
CA PHE A 447 -1.23 6.06 -11.78
C PHE A 447 -0.08 7.06 -11.83
N CYS A 448 -0.36 8.26 -11.32
CA CYS A 448 0.59 9.31 -11.00
C CYS A 448 0.60 9.57 -9.49
N HIS A 449 1.62 10.25 -8.99
CA HIS A 449 1.65 10.76 -7.63
C HIS A 449 1.14 12.21 -7.58
N PHE A 450 1.50 13.01 -8.59
CA PHE A 450 1.18 14.43 -8.65
C PHE A 450 0.11 14.77 -9.70
N ALA A 451 -0.83 15.65 -9.31
CA ALA A 451 -1.88 16.14 -10.20
C ALA A 451 -1.32 16.93 -11.41
N SER A 452 -0.14 17.56 -11.30
CA SER A 452 0.53 18.23 -12.41
C SER A 452 1.00 17.24 -13.48
N ALA A 453 1.56 16.10 -13.08
CA ALA A 453 1.92 15.03 -13.98
C ALA A 453 0.68 14.43 -14.66
N ALA A 454 -0.41 14.21 -13.90
CA ALA A 454 -1.67 13.74 -14.45
C ALA A 454 -2.25 14.69 -15.51
N ARG A 455 -2.23 16.02 -15.26
CA ARG A 455 -2.66 17.02 -16.26
C ARG A 455 -1.79 17.03 -17.50
N MET A 456 -0.47 16.92 -17.32
CA MET A 456 0.45 16.82 -18.44
C MET A 456 0.14 15.59 -19.31
N LEU A 457 0.05 14.41 -18.70
CA LEU A 457 -0.29 13.17 -19.43
C LEU A 457 -1.65 13.28 -20.13
N LYS A 458 -2.67 13.83 -19.45
CA LYS A 458 -3.97 14.03 -20.07
C LYS A 458 -3.88 14.86 -21.36
N SER A 459 -3.07 15.94 -21.36
CA SER A 459 -2.88 16.77 -22.55
C SER A 459 -2.25 16.04 -23.74
N HIS A 460 -1.53 14.95 -23.48
CA HIS A 460 -0.99 14.06 -24.50
C HIS A 460 -1.99 12.96 -24.89
N PHE A 461 -2.61 12.30 -23.92
CA PHE A 461 -3.53 11.20 -24.16
C PHE A 461 -4.83 11.65 -24.85
N ASP A 462 -5.30 12.89 -24.64
CA ASP A 462 -6.43 13.48 -25.36
C ASP A 462 -6.19 13.59 -26.88
N LYS A 463 -4.94 13.45 -27.34
CA LYS A 463 -4.57 13.42 -28.77
C LYS A 463 -4.56 12.00 -29.35
N ILE A 464 -4.68 10.98 -28.51
CA ILE A 464 -4.79 9.58 -28.94
C ILE A 464 -6.24 9.35 -29.36
N GLN A 465 -6.43 8.94 -30.60
CA GLN A 465 -7.77 8.65 -31.14
C GLN A 465 -8.41 7.51 -30.33
N GLY A 466 -9.62 7.71 -29.84
CA GLY A 466 -10.36 6.71 -29.07
C GLY A 466 -9.97 6.58 -27.58
N ALA A 467 -9.05 7.39 -27.06
CA ALA A 467 -8.66 7.31 -25.65
C ALA A 467 -9.73 7.87 -24.70
N ASN A 468 -10.37 9.00 -25.04
CA ASN A 468 -11.37 9.70 -24.23
C ASN A 468 -11.01 9.73 -22.75
N THR A 469 -9.91 10.44 -22.42
CA THR A 469 -9.25 10.37 -21.13
C THR A 469 -9.97 11.17 -20.05
N VAL A 470 -10.23 10.55 -18.90
CA VAL A 470 -10.74 11.20 -17.69
C VAL A 470 -9.71 11.22 -16.57
N MET A 471 -9.88 12.12 -15.58
CA MET A 471 -8.97 12.25 -14.44
C MET A 471 -9.69 12.00 -13.10
N TYR A 472 -8.92 11.47 -12.15
CA TYR A 472 -9.33 11.31 -10.76
C TYR A 472 -8.19 11.72 -9.83
N THR A 473 -8.15 13.00 -9.45
CA THR A 473 -7.13 13.53 -8.54
C THR A 473 -7.79 14.30 -7.38
N GLY A 474 -6.99 14.71 -6.40
CA GLY A 474 -7.48 15.55 -5.31
C GLY A 474 -7.86 16.98 -5.72
N ALA A 475 -7.57 17.39 -6.96
CA ALA A 475 -7.87 18.72 -7.48
C ALA A 475 -9.29 18.85 -8.04
N GLU A 476 -9.92 17.74 -8.45
CA GLU A 476 -11.30 17.71 -8.93
C GLU A 476 -12.30 17.74 -7.75
N SER A 477 -13.49 18.30 -7.98
CA SER A 477 -14.60 18.22 -7.02
C SER A 477 -15.09 16.78 -6.85
N ASP A 478 -15.78 16.49 -5.75
CA ASP A 478 -16.31 15.14 -5.49
C ASP A 478 -17.29 14.73 -6.61
N GLU A 479 -18.13 15.64 -7.10
CA GLU A 479 -19.08 15.41 -8.19
C GLU A 479 -18.36 15.10 -9.51
N ALA A 480 -17.30 15.84 -9.84
CA ALA A 480 -16.50 15.59 -11.05
C ALA A 480 -15.79 14.23 -10.99
N ARG A 481 -15.27 13.86 -9.82
CA ARG A 481 -14.64 12.55 -9.60
C ARG A 481 -15.64 11.41 -9.78
N GLU A 482 -16.84 11.55 -9.24
CA GLU A 482 -17.93 10.56 -9.40
C GLU A 482 -18.34 10.42 -10.87
N ALA A 483 -18.52 11.54 -11.57
CA ALA A 483 -18.85 11.54 -13.00
C ALA A 483 -17.76 10.88 -13.85
N ASN A 484 -16.47 11.16 -13.57
CA ASN A 484 -15.35 10.57 -14.29
C ASN A 484 -15.22 9.06 -14.05
N ILE A 485 -15.45 8.60 -12.82
CA ILE A 485 -15.49 7.15 -12.51
C ILE A 485 -16.67 6.48 -13.21
N TYR A 486 -17.85 7.14 -13.22
CA TYR A 486 -19.02 6.60 -13.90
C TYR A 486 -18.77 6.46 -15.41
N ALA A 487 -18.19 7.49 -16.04
CA ALA A 487 -17.81 7.43 -17.45
C ALA A 487 -16.82 6.31 -17.73
N PHE A 488 -15.72 6.21 -16.95
CA PHE A 488 -14.74 5.14 -17.16
C PHE A 488 -15.33 3.74 -17.02
N LYS A 489 -16.30 3.54 -16.11
CA LYS A 489 -16.91 2.23 -15.89
C LYS A 489 -17.93 1.85 -16.94
N ASN A 490 -18.74 2.80 -17.39
CA ASN A 490 -19.98 2.50 -18.13
C ASN A 490 -19.94 2.95 -19.59
N ASP A 491 -19.06 3.90 -19.94
CA ASP A 491 -18.91 4.34 -21.33
C ASP A 491 -17.79 3.52 -21.99
N PRO A 492 -18.08 2.71 -23.02
CA PRO A 492 -17.08 1.92 -23.75
C PRO A 492 -16.05 2.81 -24.45
N GLU A 493 -16.42 4.04 -24.85
CA GLU A 493 -15.51 4.97 -25.50
C GLU A 493 -14.52 5.62 -24.53
N CYS A 494 -14.82 5.68 -23.22
CA CYS A 494 -13.92 6.19 -22.19
C CYS A 494 -12.91 5.11 -21.82
N ARG A 495 -11.75 5.09 -22.46
CA ARG A 495 -10.76 4.01 -22.33
C ARG A 495 -9.63 4.30 -21.36
N VAL A 496 -9.39 5.57 -21.03
CA VAL A 496 -8.25 5.95 -20.17
C VAL A 496 -8.71 6.70 -18.94
N ILE A 497 -8.24 6.27 -17.77
CA ILE A 497 -8.37 7.04 -16.53
C ILE A 497 -6.99 7.29 -15.94
N ILE A 498 -6.67 8.56 -15.65
CA ILE A 498 -5.45 8.95 -14.97
C ILE A 498 -5.80 9.37 -13.54
N GLY A 499 -5.11 8.83 -12.54
CA GLY A 499 -5.36 9.22 -11.17
C GLY A 499 -4.13 9.26 -10.28
N THR A 500 -4.32 9.92 -9.14
CA THR A 500 -3.33 9.95 -8.06
C THR A 500 -3.68 8.92 -6.98
N GLU A 501 -2.99 8.96 -5.82
CA GLU A 501 -3.29 8.07 -4.69
C GLU A 501 -4.76 8.14 -4.24
N ALA A 502 -5.46 9.26 -4.52
CA ALA A 502 -6.90 9.37 -4.27
C ALA A 502 -7.70 8.29 -5.02
N MET A 503 -7.24 7.85 -6.20
CA MET A 503 -7.87 6.77 -6.99
C MET A 503 -7.48 5.38 -6.45
N ALA A 504 -6.34 5.26 -5.80
CA ALA A 504 -5.90 4.00 -5.21
C ALA A 504 -6.75 3.57 -4.00
N GLU A 505 -7.69 4.39 -3.55
CA GLU A 505 -8.47 4.17 -2.34
C GLU A 505 -9.95 3.89 -2.65
N GLY A 506 -10.46 2.74 -2.18
CA GLY A 506 -11.89 2.42 -2.13
C GLY A 506 -12.59 2.14 -3.47
N LEU A 507 -12.01 2.50 -4.61
CA LEU A 507 -12.65 2.33 -5.91
C LEU A 507 -12.57 0.89 -6.42
N ASN A 508 -13.61 0.45 -7.12
CA ASN A 508 -13.63 -0.77 -7.91
C ASN A 508 -13.45 -0.40 -9.38
N LEU A 509 -12.33 -0.80 -9.98
CA LEU A 509 -11.97 -0.51 -11.38
C LEU A 509 -11.69 -1.78 -12.17
N GLN A 510 -12.29 -2.90 -11.79
CA GLN A 510 -12.12 -4.21 -12.44
C GLN A 510 -12.68 -4.29 -13.89
N VAL A 511 -13.21 -3.19 -14.40
CA VAL A 511 -13.55 -3.02 -15.83
C VAL A 511 -12.30 -2.90 -16.70
N SER A 512 -11.14 -2.69 -16.12
CA SER A 512 -9.83 -2.73 -16.77
C SER A 512 -9.01 -3.89 -16.22
N ARG A 513 -8.19 -4.48 -17.08
CA ARG A 513 -7.12 -5.42 -16.69
C ARG A 513 -5.72 -4.85 -16.80
N ASN A 514 -5.59 -3.57 -17.18
CA ASN A 514 -4.31 -2.93 -17.43
C ASN A 514 -4.08 -1.78 -16.46
N VAL A 515 -2.93 -1.78 -15.79
CA VAL A 515 -2.49 -0.69 -14.94
C VAL A 515 -1.07 -0.25 -15.32
N ILE A 516 -0.87 1.05 -15.48
CA ILE A 516 0.41 1.69 -15.74
C ILE A 516 0.81 2.50 -14.53
N HIS A 517 1.94 2.20 -13.93
CA HIS A 517 2.61 3.05 -12.95
C HIS A 517 3.55 4.01 -13.68
N TYR A 518 3.04 5.18 -14.04
CA TYR A 518 3.86 6.25 -14.61
C TYR A 518 4.81 6.80 -13.55
N GLU A 519 4.30 7.09 -12.36
CA GLU A 519 5.11 7.34 -11.16
C GLU A 519 5.00 6.16 -10.21
N GLN A 520 6.15 5.67 -9.75
CA GLN A 520 6.20 4.56 -8.81
C GLN A 520 5.58 4.94 -7.46
N ALA A 521 4.91 4.00 -6.81
CA ALA A 521 4.39 4.18 -5.47
C ALA A 521 5.54 4.40 -4.46
N ASP A 522 5.26 5.06 -3.33
CA ASP A 522 6.28 5.32 -2.31
C ASP A 522 6.57 4.09 -1.44
N THR A 523 5.62 3.15 -1.35
CA THR A 523 5.74 1.90 -0.60
C THR A 523 5.16 0.73 -1.39
N TYR A 524 5.63 -0.49 -1.08
CA TYR A 524 5.08 -1.71 -1.66
C TYR A 524 3.57 -1.84 -1.39
N ALA A 525 3.13 -1.46 -0.21
CA ALA A 525 1.72 -1.45 0.17
C ALA A 525 0.84 -0.58 -0.75
N GLN A 526 1.27 0.64 -1.03
CA GLN A 526 0.55 1.53 -1.96
C GLN A 526 0.52 0.93 -3.37
N ARG A 527 1.60 0.30 -3.81
CA ARG A 527 1.64 -0.41 -5.09
C ARG A 527 0.59 -1.52 -5.14
N GLU A 528 0.50 -2.35 -4.10
CA GLU A 528 -0.49 -3.41 -4.02
C GLU A 528 -1.93 -2.85 -3.93
N GLN A 529 -2.13 -1.72 -3.27
CA GLN A 529 -3.42 -1.03 -3.28
C GLN A 529 -3.82 -0.55 -4.68
N ARG A 530 -2.88 0.00 -5.46
CA ARG A 530 -3.11 0.39 -6.87
C ARG A 530 -3.47 -0.83 -7.72
N ASN A 531 -2.70 -1.92 -7.63
CA ASN A 531 -2.95 -3.17 -8.35
C ASN A 531 -4.28 -3.80 -7.94
N GLY A 532 -4.64 -3.73 -6.66
CA GLY A 532 -5.89 -4.24 -6.11
C GLY A 532 -7.15 -3.51 -6.61
N ARG A 533 -7.03 -2.44 -7.39
CA ARG A 533 -8.20 -1.80 -8.04
C ARG A 533 -8.73 -2.62 -9.20
N ILE A 534 -7.87 -3.37 -9.88
CA ILE A 534 -8.20 -4.23 -11.02
C ILE A 534 -8.23 -5.70 -10.66
N ARG A 535 -7.49 -6.13 -9.62
CA ARG A 535 -7.42 -7.50 -9.13
C ARG A 535 -8.44 -7.72 -8.02
N ARG A 536 -9.66 -8.12 -8.39
CA ARG A 536 -10.75 -8.34 -7.42
C ARG A 536 -11.57 -9.56 -7.76
N ILE A 537 -12.22 -10.12 -6.74
CA ILE A 537 -13.21 -11.20 -6.88
C ILE A 537 -14.36 -10.71 -7.78
N GLY A 538 -14.76 -11.57 -8.71
CA GLY A 538 -15.78 -11.24 -9.71
C GLY A 538 -15.27 -10.43 -10.90
N SER A 539 -13.96 -10.31 -11.09
CA SER A 539 -13.38 -9.82 -12.35
C SER A 539 -13.73 -10.76 -13.49
N GLN A 540 -14.02 -10.19 -14.67
CA GLN A 540 -14.24 -10.94 -15.91
C GLN A 540 -12.95 -11.40 -16.58
N TYR A 541 -11.79 -11.03 -16.04
CA TYR A 541 -10.48 -11.30 -16.61
C TYR A 541 -9.75 -12.38 -15.83
N ASP A 542 -9.07 -13.30 -16.53
CA ASP A 542 -8.23 -14.34 -15.94
C ASP A 542 -6.88 -13.79 -15.47
N TYR A 543 -6.45 -12.65 -16.01
CA TYR A 543 -5.16 -12.03 -15.67
C TYR A 543 -5.22 -10.51 -15.75
N VAL A 544 -4.30 -9.87 -15.04
CA VAL A 544 -4.07 -8.43 -15.08
C VAL A 544 -2.64 -8.12 -15.49
N ASN A 545 -2.47 -7.04 -16.24
CA ASN A 545 -1.18 -6.56 -16.72
C ASN A 545 -0.74 -5.34 -15.91
N VAL A 546 0.51 -5.33 -15.49
CA VAL A 546 1.14 -4.22 -14.78
C VAL A 546 2.31 -3.70 -15.60
N TYR A 547 2.34 -2.41 -15.85
CA TYR A 547 3.41 -1.72 -16.56
C TYR A 547 4.10 -0.74 -15.62
N ASP A 548 5.41 -0.81 -15.52
CA ASP A 548 6.25 0.15 -14.81
C ASP A 548 7.05 0.96 -15.81
N ILE A 549 6.80 2.25 -15.92
CA ILE A 549 7.59 3.15 -16.75
C ILE A 549 8.60 3.84 -15.85
N VAL A 550 9.88 3.67 -16.13
CA VAL A 550 10.96 4.06 -15.20
C VAL A 550 12.03 4.84 -15.95
N SER A 551 12.24 6.07 -15.54
CA SER A 551 13.41 6.84 -15.97
C SER A 551 14.64 6.28 -15.28
N VAL A 552 15.62 5.77 -16.06
CA VAL A 552 16.82 5.12 -15.51
C VAL A 552 17.77 6.15 -14.87
N GLU A 553 18.54 5.71 -13.88
CA GLU A 553 19.49 6.57 -13.14
C GLU A 553 18.87 7.86 -12.59
N SER A 554 17.59 7.83 -12.25
CA SER A 554 16.82 8.92 -11.71
C SER A 554 16.19 8.57 -10.37
N PHE A 555 15.37 9.48 -9.85
CA PHE A 555 14.62 9.23 -8.62
C PHE A 555 13.64 8.05 -8.74
N ASP A 556 13.13 7.73 -9.94
CA ASP A 556 12.32 6.53 -10.19
C ASP A 556 13.08 5.24 -9.87
N SER A 557 14.36 5.16 -10.26
CA SER A 557 15.21 4.00 -9.97
C SER A 557 15.41 3.80 -8.46
N VAL A 558 15.54 4.91 -7.72
CA VAL A 558 15.62 4.89 -6.25
C VAL A 558 14.32 4.37 -5.64
N LYS A 559 13.17 4.89 -6.10
CA LYS A 559 11.85 4.41 -5.64
C LYS A 559 11.64 2.92 -5.93
N LEU A 560 11.97 2.48 -7.13
CA LEU A 560 11.81 1.06 -7.50
C LEU A 560 12.70 0.14 -6.65
N SER A 561 13.91 0.56 -6.34
CA SER A 561 14.81 -0.17 -5.45
C SER A 561 14.25 -0.24 -4.02
N LYS A 562 13.70 0.87 -3.52
CA LYS A 562 13.03 0.91 -2.22
C LYS A 562 11.82 -0.04 -2.18
N LEU A 563 10.95 -0.03 -3.19
CA LEU A 563 9.80 -0.93 -3.27
C LEU A 563 10.20 -2.41 -3.18
N ARG A 564 11.31 -2.78 -3.83
CA ARG A 564 11.86 -4.14 -3.75
C ARG A 564 12.33 -4.48 -2.34
N ASN A 565 12.99 -3.55 -1.66
CA ASN A 565 13.45 -3.75 -0.27
C ASN A 565 12.26 -3.84 0.70
N ASP A 566 11.25 -2.98 0.55
CA ASP A 566 10.02 -3.03 1.35
C ASP A 566 9.32 -4.39 1.23
N TYR A 567 9.21 -4.91 0.00
CA TYR A 567 8.67 -6.25 -0.25
C TYR A 567 9.46 -7.34 0.48
N ARG A 568 10.80 -7.31 0.39
CA ARG A 568 11.69 -8.30 1.04
C ARG A 568 11.52 -8.32 2.55
N LEU A 569 11.49 -7.14 3.18
CA LEU A 569 11.29 -7.03 4.63
C LEU A 569 9.92 -7.58 5.03
N THR A 570 8.88 -7.21 4.29
CA THR A 570 7.52 -7.70 4.55
C THR A 570 7.45 -9.21 4.43
N ALA A 571 7.99 -9.78 3.35
CA ALA A 571 8.02 -11.23 3.12
C ALA A 571 8.79 -11.98 4.23
N ALA A 572 9.96 -11.46 4.63
CA ALA A 572 10.77 -12.07 5.70
C ALA A 572 10.04 -12.07 7.06
N MET A 573 9.34 -10.98 7.39
CA MET A 573 8.65 -10.86 8.68
C MET A 573 7.33 -11.64 8.73
N LEU A 574 6.65 -11.76 7.62
CA LEU A 574 5.34 -12.41 7.56
C LEU A 574 5.42 -13.87 7.11
N GLY A 575 6.59 -14.33 6.63
CA GLY A 575 6.79 -15.71 6.20
C GLY A 575 6.14 -16.04 4.84
N VAL A 576 5.92 -15.02 3.99
CA VAL A 576 5.31 -15.14 2.66
C VAL A 576 6.31 -14.91 1.53
#